data_0e17a863a6a5753ef3cc28a56c20ad97
#
_entry.id   0e17a863a6a5753ef3cc28a56c20ad97
#
_cell.length_a   1.000
_cell.length_b   1.000
_cell.length_c   1.000
_cell.angle_alpha   90.00
_cell.angle_beta   90.00
_cell.angle_gamma   90.00
#
_symmetry.space_group_name_H-M   'P 1'
#
loop_
_entity.id
_entity.type
_entity.pdbx_description
1 polymer ?
#
loop_
_entity_poly.entity_id
_entity_poly.type
_entity_poly.pdbx_seq_one_letter_code
_entity_poly.pdbx_strand_id
1 'polypeptide(L)'
;MRHNKKKGMKLGTDASHTKAMKRSLVCALFTNDRIKTIDVRAKAIRSDVDKVITWAKKGDIHSRRLAIAKLNDKEVVREVFEKAAQGMWADRNGGYTRIMKLGPRKGDAAEMVLMELVTEPVTPKAKKTTVTKVEAAPVAEEAVEAPAVEENAAE
;
A
#
# COMPACT_ATOMS: atom_id res chain seq x y z
N MET A 1 -29.99 20.25 -6.04
CA MET A 1 -28.97 20.02 -4.98
C MET A 1 -27.56 20.03 -5.57
N ARG A 2 -26.66 20.88 -5.07
CA ARG A 2 -25.25 20.86 -5.48
C ARG A 2 -24.52 19.77 -4.70
N HIS A 3 -24.22 18.66 -5.32
CA HIS A 3 -23.35 17.61 -4.74
C HIS A 3 -21.88 17.96 -4.96
N ASN A 4 -21.36 18.96 -4.23
CA ASN A 4 -19.93 19.28 -4.24
C ASN A 4 -19.14 18.21 -3.45
N LYS A 5 -18.96 17.02 -4.03
CA LYS A 5 -18.01 16.03 -3.50
C LYS A 5 -16.59 16.53 -3.73
N LYS A 6 -16.09 17.38 -2.82
CA LYS A 6 -14.66 17.70 -2.79
C LYS A 6 -13.89 16.44 -2.39
N LYS A 7 -13.23 15.80 -3.34
CA LYS A 7 -12.34 14.68 -3.10
C LYS A 7 -10.96 15.18 -2.69
N GLY A 8 -10.40 14.63 -1.64
CA GLY A 8 -9.04 14.89 -1.16
C GLY A 8 -8.98 15.76 0.09
N MET A 9 -7.78 15.84 0.64
CA MET A 9 -7.52 16.59 1.88
C MET A 9 -7.43 18.08 1.60
N LYS A 10 -8.01 18.88 2.49
CA LYS A 10 -7.83 20.35 2.49
C LYS A 10 -6.46 20.66 3.09
N LEU A 11 -5.60 21.38 2.34
CA LEU A 11 -4.25 21.72 2.76
C LEU A 11 -4.10 23.21 3.18
N GLY A 12 -5.21 23.93 3.32
CA GLY A 12 -5.21 25.33 3.72
C GLY A 12 -4.73 26.32 2.64
N THR A 13 -4.57 25.84 1.40
CA THR A 13 -4.09 26.65 0.27
C THR A 13 -5.06 26.56 -0.91
N ASP A 14 -4.92 27.46 -1.87
CA ASP A 14 -5.70 27.46 -3.11
C ASP A 14 -5.40 26.22 -3.97
N ALA A 15 -6.22 25.97 -4.97
CA ALA A 15 -6.12 24.77 -5.79
C ALA A 15 -4.85 24.73 -6.66
N SER A 16 -4.42 25.89 -7.18
CA SER A 16 -3.24 26.03 -8.02
C SER A 16 -1.97 25.74 -7.23
N HIS A 17 -1.83 26.37 -6.07
CA HIS A 17 -0.70 26.15 -5.16
C HIS A 17 -0.66 24.69 -4.66
N THR A 18 -1.81 24.14 -4.24
CA THR A 18 -1.89 22.73 -3.82
C THR A 18 -1.41 21.79 -4.91
N LYS A 19 -1.79 22.02 -6.18
CA LYS A 19 -1.35 21.22 -7.32
C LYS A 19 0.16 21.30 -7.54
N ALA A 20 0.72 22.52 -7.49
CA ALA A 20 2.14 22.77 -7.64
C ALA A 20 2.95 22.13 -6.52
N MET A 21 2.54 22.33 -5.26
CA MET A 21 3.17 21.75 -4.08
C MET A 21 3.20 20.20 -4.14
N LYS A 22 2.07 19.56 -4.49
CA LYS A 22 2.02 18.10 -4.63
C LYS A 22 2.98 17.62 -5.71
N ARG A 23 3.07 18.30 -6.84
CA ARG A 23 3.98 17.98 -7.93
C ARG A 23 5.43 18.03 -7.45
N SER A 24 5.85 19.12 -6.84
CA SER A 24 7.21 19.29 -6.32
C SER A 24 7.57 18.21 -5.30
N LEU A 25 6.65 17.88 -4.36
CA LEU A 25 6.89 16.83 -3.37
C LEU A 25 7.01 15.44 -4.00
N VAL A 26 6.22 15.14 -5.03
CA VAL A 26 6.30 13.86 -5.75
C VAL A 26 7.61 13.76 -6.54
N CYS A 27 8.01 14.82 -7.24
CA CYS A 27 9.31 14.87 -7.93
C CYS A 27 10.46 14.67 -6.93
N ALA A 28 10.47 15.42 -5.82
CA ALA A 28 11.49 15.29 -4.79
C ALA A 28 11.55 13.87 -4.18
N LEU A 29 10.40 13.20 -4.03
CA LEU A 29 10.36 11.82 -3.54
C LEU A 29 11.00 10.85 -4.55
N PHE A 30 10.75 11.00 -5.84
CA PHE A 30 11.34 10.13 -6.86
C PHE A 30 12.84 10.35 -7.07
N THR A 31 13.31 11.60 -6.89
CA THR A 31 14.74 11.94 -6.99
C THR A 31 15.54 11.45 -5.78
N ASN A 32 15.00 11.62 -4.58
CA ASN A 32 15.74 11.35 -3.33
C ASN A 32 15.33 10.03 -2.65
N ASP A 33 14.37 9.27 -3.20
CA ASP A 33 13.77 8.05 -2.66
C ASP A 33 13.09 8.23 -1.28
N ARG A 34 13.39 9.30 -0.54
CA ARG A 34 12.79 9.64 0.75
C ARG A 34 12.70 11.15 0.96
N ILE A 35 11.64 11.60 1.60
CA ILE A 35 11.43 13.02 1.95
C ILE A 35 10.90 13.17 3.39
N LYS A 36 11.32 14.24 4.06
CA LYS A 36 10.79 14.64 5.36
C LYS A 36 9.75 15.74 5.17
N THR A 37 8.51 15.51 5.60
CA THR A 37 7.42 16.47 5.40
C THR A 37 6.36 16.34 6.52
N ILE A 38 5.32 17.16 6.46
CA ILE A 38 4.18 17.10 7.40
C ILE A 38 3.25 15.94 6.99
N ASP A 39 2.71 15.23 7.98
CA ASP A 39 1.85 14.05 7.78
C ASP A 39 0.70 14.28 6.78
N VAL A 40 0.01 15.42 6.90
CA VAL A 40 -1.10 15.78 5.99
C VAL A 40 -0.64 15.88 4.54
N ARG A 41 0.56 16.44 4.28
CA ARG A 41 1.13 16.55 2.94
C ARG A 41 1.56 15.18 2.40
N ALA A 42 2.21 14.35 3.22
CA ALA A 42 2.58 12.98 2.85
C ALA A 42 1.35 12.15 2.44
N LYS A 43 0.30 12.18 3.25
CA LYS A 43 -0.97 11.50 2.93
C LYS A 43 -1.61 12.02 1.64
N ALA A 44 -1.51 13.33 1.36
CA ALA A 44 -2.09 13.94 0.17
C ALA A 44 -1.39 13.55 -1.14
N ILE A 45 -0.08 13.27 -1.12
CA ILE A 45 0.68 12.88 -2.32
C ILE A 45 0.70 11.38 -2.58
N ARG A 46 0.38 10.55 -1.59
CA ARG A 46 0.40 9.09 -1.69
C ARG A 46 -0.31 8.56 -2.93
N SER A 47 -1.54 9.02 -3.18
CA SER A 47 -2.31 8.60 -4.35
C SER A 47 -1.72 9.05 -5.69
N ASP A 48 -0.99 10.16 -5.70
CA ASP A 48 -0.34 10.67 -6.90
C ASP A 48 0.91 9.86 -7.22
N VAL A 49 1.69 9.45 -6.21
CA VAL A 49 2.83 8.54 -6.35
C VAL A 49 2.38 7.17 -6.87
N ASP A 50 1.35 6.58 -6.23
CA ASP A 50 0.82 5.27 -6.63
C ASP A 50 0.37 5.27 -8.11
N LYS A 51 -0.26 6.35 -8.59
CA LYS A 51 -0.65 6.49 -10.00
C LYS A 51 0.55 6.52 -10.94
N VAL A 52 1.58 7.31 -10.62
CA VAL A 52 2.77 7.43 -11.47
C VAL A 52 3.49 6.09 -11.58
N ILE A 53 3.67 5.36 -10.47
CA ILE A 53 4.27 4.03 -10.48
C ILE A 53 3.42 3.03 -11.27
N THR A 54 2.09 3.08 -11.14
CA THR A 54 1.18 2.23 -11.93
C THR A 54 1.33 2.50 -13.43
N TRP A 55 1.47 3.76 -13.84
CA TRP A 55 1.75 4.11 -15.23
C TRP A 55 3.13 3.64 -15.69
N ALA A 56 4.14 3.76 -14.84
CA ALA A 56 5.48 3.27 -15.13
C ALA A 56 5.52 1.74 -15.32
N LYS A 57 4.78 0.99 -14.50
CA LYS A 57 4.64 -0.47 -14.65
C LYS A 57 3.96 -0.88 -15.96
N LYS A 58 3.04 -0.07 -16.49
CA LYS A 58 2.43 -0.32 -17.81
C LYS A 58 3.41 -0.15 -18.95
N GLY A 59 4.36 0.78 -18.85
CA GLY A 59 5.43 1.01 -19.79
C GLY A 59 5.03 1.64 -21.13
N ASP A 60 3.73 1.81 -21.41
CA ASP A 60 3.22 2.32 -22.69
C ASP A 60 3.46 3.83 -22.86
N ILE A 61 3.53 4.28 -24.11
CA ILE A 61 3.78 5.69 -24.45
C ILE A 61 2.67 6.62 -23.94
N HIS A 62 1.42 6.13 -23.87
CA HIS A 62 0.31 6.89 -23.33
C HIS A 62 0.50 7.15 -21.85
N SER A 63 0.83 6.13 -21.06
CA SER A 63 1.12 6.25 -19.63
C SER A 63 2.31 7.20 -19.36
N ARG A 64 3.35 7.15 -20.21
CA ARG A 64 4.48 8.08 -20.11
C ARG A 64 4.04 9.54 -20.33
N ARG A 65 3.20 9.80 -21.34
CA ARG A 65 2.65 11.14 -21.58
C ARG A 65 1.80 11.65 -20.40
N LEU A 66 0.99 10.77 -19.79
CA LEU A 66 0.21 11.11 -18.59
C LEU A 66 1.11 11.43 -17.38
N ALA A 67 2.18 10.67 -17.18
CA ALA A 67 3.15 10.93 -16.11
C ALA A 67 3.86 12.27 -16.31
N ILE A 68 4.31 12.59 -17.52
CA ILE A 68 4.92 13.88 -17.87
C ILE A 68 3.93 15.03 -17.62
N ALA A 69 2.68 14.92 -18.07
CA ALA A 69 1.66 15.93 -17.83
C ALA A 69 1.35 16.14 -16.34
N LYS A 70 1.47 15.08 -15.54
CA LYS A 70 1.25 15.11 -14.09
C LYS A 70 2.41 15.78 -13.35
N LEU A 71 3.66 15.40 -13.65
CA LEU A 71 4.87 15.84 -12.93
C LEU A 71 5.50 17.09 -13.54
N ASN A 72 5.31 17.36 -14.83
CA ASN A 72 5.99 18.40 -15.60
C ASN A 72 7.53 18.28 -15.64
N ASP A 73 8.04 17.10 -15.33
CA ASP A 73 9.45 16.80 -15.31
C ASP A 73 9.70 15.53 -16.14
N LYS A 74 10.46 15.67 -17.23
CA LYS A 74 10.72 14.56 -18.15
C LYS A 74 11.82 13.64 -17.62
N GLU A 75 12.79 14.20 -16.90
CA GLU A 75 13.96 13.46 -16.39
C GLU A 75 13.51 12.52 -15.27
N VAL A 76 12.79 13.03 -14.27
CA VAL A 76 12.22 12.23 -13.19
C VAL A 76 11.30 11.12 -13.73
N VAL A 77 10.46 11.43 -14.71
CA VAL A 77 9.60 10.40 -15.35
C VAL A 77 10.43 9.33 -16.04
N ARG A 78 11.52 9.71 -16.74
CA ARG A 78 12.41 8.75 -17.38
C ARG A 78 13.02 7.79 -16.35
N GLU A 79 13.58 8.31 -15.27
CA GLU A 79 14.17 7.50 -14.19
C GLU A 79 13.17 6.53 -13.55
N VAL A 80 11.94 7.01 -13.27
CA VAL A 80 10.90 6.15 -12.69
C VAL A 80 10.49 5.02 -13.64
N PHE A 81 10.40 5.30 -14.93
CA PHE A 81 10.09 4.27 -15.93
C PHE A 81 11.25 3.28 -16.11
N GLU A 82 12.50 3.72 -16.03
CA GLU A 82 13.68 2.86 -16.05
C GLU A 82 13.73 1.96 -14.81
N LYS A 83 13.51 2.52 -13.59
CA LYS A 83 13.39 1.76 -12.33
C LYS A 83 12.26 0.72 -12.40
N ALA A 84 11.12 1.07 -12.99
CA ALA A 84 9.99 0.14 -13.16
C ALA A 84 10.30 -0.98 -14.18
N ALA A 85 11.01 -0.67 -15.28
CA ALA A 85 11.44 -1.65 -16.27
C ALA A 85 12.47 -2.64 -15.68
N GLN A 86 13.28 -2.20 -14.72
CA GLN A 86 14.20 -3.06 -13.96
C GLN A 86 13.46 -3.98 -12.97
N GLY A 87 12.14 -3.87 -12.84
CA GLY A 87 11.32 -4.73 -11.99
C GLY A 87 11.22 -4.32 -10.52
N MET A 88 11.67 -3.10 -10.15
CA MET A 88 11.69 -2.65 -8.76
C MET A 88 10.36 -2.82 -8.01
N TRP A 89 9.22 -2.69 -8.69
CA TRP A 89 7.88 -2.82 -8.10
C TRP A 89 7.04 -3.94 -8.73
N ALA A 90 7.64 -4.91 -9.42
CA ALA A 90 6.92 -5.96 -10.16
C ALA A 90 5.94 -6.72 -9.28
N ASP A 91 6.38 -7.15 -8.10
CA ASP A 91 5.62 -8.01 -7.18
C ASP A 91 4.54 -7.26 -6.37
N ARG A 92 4.48 -5.93 -6.49
CA ARG A 92 3.63 -5.09 -5.65
C ARG A 92 2.47 -4.51 -6.45
N ASN A 93 1.22 -4.71 -6.00
CA ASN A 93 0.01 -4.20 -6.66
C ASN A 93 -0.49 -2.87 -6.09
N GLY A 94 0.34 -2.18 -5.29
CA GLY A 94 0.01 -0.90 -4.66
C GLY A 94 0.78 -0.70 -3.36
N GLY A 95 0.55 0.45 -2.69
CA GLY A 95 1.25 0.77 -1.45
C GLY A 95 2.76 0.93 -1.66
N TYR A 96 3.13 1.66 -2.70
CA TYR A 96 4.53 1.89 -3.07
C TYR A 96 5.27 2.84 -2.14
N THR A 97 4.58 3.40 -1.15
CA THR A 97 5.13 4.37 -0.21
C THR A 97 4.91 3.92 1.23
N ARG A 98 5.90 4.20 2.08
CA ARG A 98 5.84 4.01 3.53
C ARG A 98 5.94 5.37 4.21
N ILE A 99 5.14 5.60 5.25
CA ILE A 99 5.16 6.83 6.04
C ILE A 99 5.54 6.46 7.47
N MET A 100 6.63 7.00 7.97
CA MET A 100 7.12 6.82 9.34
C MET A 100 7.00 8.12 10.11
N LYS A 101 6.42 8.10 11.32
CA LYS A 101 6.27 9.28 12.17
C LYS A 101 7.58 9.61 12.84
N LEU A 102 7.96 10.90 12.82
CA LEU A 102 9.17 11.43 13.46
C LEU A 102 8.85 12.20 14.76
N GLY A 103 7.56 12.51 15.00
CA GLY A 103 7.13 13.33 16.11
C GLY A 103 6.88 14.79 15.74
N PRO A 104 6.47 15.62 16.72
CA PRO A 104 6.11 17.01 16.49
C PRO A 104 7.35 17.88 16.23
N ARG A 105 7.21 18.88 15.37
CA ARG A 105 8.24 19.86 15.08
C ARG A 105 8.29 20.91 16.20
N LYS A 106 9.52 21.34 16.59
CA LYS A 106 9.70 22.45 17.55
C LYS A 106 9.12 23.74 16.94
N GLY A 107 8.36 24.48 17.73
CA GLY A 107 7.76 25.75 17.38
C GLY A 107 6.27 25.67 17.11
N ASP A 108 5.82 24.87 16.14
CA ASP A 108 4.40 24.78 15.74
C ASP A 108 3.74 23.42 16.03
N ALA A 109 4.47 22.51 16.67
CA ALA A 109 4.00 21.14 17.00
C ALA A 109 3.42 20.36 15.80
N ALA A 110 3.77 20.74 14.56
CA ALA A 110 3.30 20.03 13.37
C ALA A 110 3.85 18.60 13.34
N GLU A 111 3.00 17.62 13.10
CA GLU A 111 3.36 16.20 12.95
C GLU A 111 4.28 16.00 11.75
N MET A 112 5.56 15.72 12.01
CA MET A 112 6.56 15.44 10.97
C MET A 112 6.62 13.95 10.67
N VAL A 113 6.79 13.63 9.39
CA VAL A 113 6.92 12.26 8.92
C VAL A 113 8.04 12.14 7.90
N LEU A 114 8.64 10.96 7.84
CA LEU A 114 9.49 10.52 6.76
C LEU A 114 8.64 9.68 5.81
N MET A 115 8.57 10.07 4.56
CA MET A 115 7.93 9.31 3.50
C MET A 115 9.01 8.74 2.59
N GLU A 116 8.96 7.45 2.32
CA GLU A 116 9.93 6.75 1.48
C GLU A 116 9.25 5.87 0.44
N LEU A 117 9.96 5.58 -0.65
CA LEU A 117 9.57 4.58 -1.63
C LEU A 117 9.93 3.19 -1.10
N VAL A 118 8.99 2.27 -1.21
CA VAL A 118 9.21 0.88 -0.79
C VAL A 118 9.81 0.11 -1.97
N THR A 119 11.07 -0.30 -1.81
CA THR A 119 11.83 -1.09 -2.79
C THR A 119 11.95 -2.56 -2.38
N GLU A 120 11.58 -2.89 -1.14
CA GLU A 120 11.65 -4.26 -0.61
C GLU A 120 10.68 -5.18 -1.35
N PRO A 121 11.09 -6.42 -1.68
CA PRO A 121 10.19 -7.41 -2.26
C PRO A 121 9.06 -7.75 -1.30
N VAL A 122 7.88 -8.09 -1.86
CA VAL A 122 6.72 -8.46 -1.04
C VAL A 122 6.92 -9.87 -0.52
N THR A 123 7.26 -10.02 0.77
CA THR A 123 7.14 -11.32 1.44
C THR A 123 5.66 -11.66 1.59
N PRO A 124 5.17 -12.78 1.04
CA PRO A 124 3.77 -13.18 1.21
C PRO A 124 3.50 -13.40 2.70
N LYS A 125 2.65 -12.55 3.31
CA LYS A 125 2.16 -12.83 4.65
C LYS A 125 1.42 -14.15 4.59
N ALA A 126 1.89 -15.16 5.36
CA ALA A 126 1.15 -16.37 5.60
C ALA A 126 -0.29 -15.98 5.99
N LYS A 127 -1.27 -16.45 5.21
CA LYS A 127 -2.68 -16.26 5.54
C LYS A 127 -2.87 -16.86 6.94
N LYS A 128 -3.17 -16.04 7.94
CA LYS A 128 -3.66 -16.52 9.22
C LYS A 128 -4.96 -17.27 8.90
N THR A 129 -4.86 -18.59 8.86
CA THR A 129 -6.03 -19.46 8.82
C THR A 129 -6.74 -19.19 10.15
N THR A 130 -7.85 -18.48 10.09
CA THR A 130 -8.80 -18.40 11.20
C THR A 130 -9.34 -19.82 11.35
N VAL A 131 -8.75 -20.55 12.29
CA VAL A 131 -9.34 -21.78 12.77
C VAL A 131 -10.61 -21.37 13.48
N THR A 132 -11.73 -21.49 12.78
CA THR A 132 -13.06 -21.42 13.39
C THR A 132 -13.11 -22.58 14.38
N LYS A 133 -13.04 -22.26 15.65
CA LYS A 133 -13.27 -23.18 16.76
C LYS A 133 -14.72 -23.62 16.64
N VAL A 134 -14.94 -24.77 16.03
CA VAL A 134 -16.21 -25.45 16.09
C VAL A 134 -16.33 -25.96 17.50
N GLU A 135 -17.18 -25.33 18.27
CA GLU A 135 -17.60 -25.71 19.61
C GLU A 135 -18.40 -27.03 19.45
N ALA A 136 -17.77 -28.12 19.85
CA ALA A 136 -18.42 -29.42 19.95
C ALA A 136 -19.32 -29.39 21.20
N ALA A 137 -20.61 -29.45 20.96
CA ALA A 137 -21.60 -29.73 22.00
C ALA A 137 -21.40 -31.17 22.53
N PRO A 138 -21.60 -31.42 23.82
CA PRO A 138 -21.49 -32.76 24.39
C PRO A 138 -22.78 -33.55 24.13
N VAL A 139 -22.64 -34.67 23.50
CA VAL A 139 -23.73 -35.69 23.46
C VAL A 139 -23.37 -36.78 24.47
N ALA A 140 -24.36 -36.99 25.30
CA ALA A 140 -24.41 -37.89 26.43
C ALA A 140 -24.09 -39.35 26.11
N GLU A 141 -23.49 -39.96 27.07
CA GLU A 141 -23.29 -41.34 27.41
C GLU A 141 -24.59 -42.16 27.37
N GLU A 142 -24.61 -43.26 26.66
CA GLU A 142 -25.48 -44.40 27.04
C GLU A 142 -24.74 -45.68 26.70
N ALA A 143 -24.52 -46.40 27.80
CA ALA A 143 -23.94 -47.76 27.84
C ALA A 143 -24.88 -48.78 27.22
N VAL A 144 -24.35 -49.89 26.76
CA VAL A 144 -24.78 -51.24 27.08
C VAL A 144 -23.95 -52.25 26.22
N GLU A 145 -23.17 -53.03 26.92
CA GLU A 145 -23.08 -54.54 26.90
C GLU A 145 -22.44 -55.24 25.69
N ALA A 146 -21.33 -55.88 26.03
CA ALA A 146 -20.75 -57.02 25.32
C ALA A 146 -21.62 -58.26 25.49
N PRO A 147 -21.53 -59.35 24.70
CA PRO A 147 -20.52 -60.32 24.96
C PRO A 147 -19.90 -61.03 23.72
N ALA A 148 -18.73 -61.43 23.92
CA ALA A 148 -17.98 -62.66 23.69
C ALA A 148 -18.34 -63.70 22.59
N VAL A 149 -17.28 -64.29 22.12
CA VAL A 149 -17.02 -65.72 21.82
C VAL A 149 -16.90 -66.11 20.34
N GLU A 150 -15.71 -66.66 20.16
CA GLU A 150 -15.20 -67.83 19.44
C GLU A 150 -14.95 -67.71 17.96
N GLU A 151 -13.73 -67.87 17.60
CA GLU A 151 -12.87 -69.06 17.41
C GLU A 151 -13.07 -69.80 16.04
N ASN A 152 -11.96 -70.11 15.51
CA ASN A 152 -11.54 -71.10 14.52
C ASN A 152 -11.20 -70.57 13.13
N ALA A 153 -9.98 -70.62 12.76
CA ALA A 153 -9.10 -71.76 12.36
C ALA A 153 -9.22 -72.17 10.90
N ALA A 154 -8.09 -72.20 10.28
CA ALA A 154 -7.60 -73.09 9.21
C ALA A 154 -8.20 -72.88 7.78
N GLU A 155 -7.47 -72.55 6.86
CA GLU A 155 -6.60 -73.28 5.92
C GLU A 155 -5.82 -72.36 5.05
#